data_0b80cbd67a0a838c5ea2fe088b799438
#
_entry.id   0b80cbd67a0a838c5ea2fe088b799438
#
_cell.length_a   1.000
_cell.length_b   1.000
_cell.length_c   1.000
_cell.angle_alpha   90.00
_cell.angle_beta   90.00
_cell.angle_gamma   90.00
#
_symmetry.space_group_name_H-M   'P 1'
#
loop_
_entity.id
_entity.type
_entity.pdbx_description
1 polymer ?
#
loop_
_entity_poly.entity_id
_entity_poly.type
_entity_poly.pdbx_seq_one_letter_code
_entity_poly.pdbx_strand_id
1 'polypeptide(L)' 'MIKYDRLWGTMKSRGITQYSLYTCHNVNRSQINRLRHNLNVEVNTIDKLCNILNCRVEDIMEHFQDDNSF' A
#
# COMPACT_ATOMS: atom_id res chain seq x y z
N MET A 1 0.65 -11.87 9.65
CA MET A 1 -0.22 -11.23 8.65
C MET A 1 0.38 -9.89 8.19
N ILE A 2 0.07 -9.50 7.00
CA ILE A 2 0.52 -8.21 6.45
C ILE A 2 -0.63 -7.21 6.49
N LYS A 3 -0.34 -5.99 6.95
CA LYS A 3 -1.28 -4.89 6.91
C LYS A 3 -0.65 -3.70 6.19
N TYR A 4 -1.47 -2.90 5.55
CA TYR A 4 -1.02 -1.73 4.79
C TYR A 4 -1.44 -0.42 5.45
N ASP A 5 -1.64 -0.43 6.75
CA ASP A 5 -2.14 0.74 7.48
C ASP A 5 -1.21 1.94 7.35
N ARG A 6 0.09 1.69 7.27
CA ARG A 6 1.09 2.76 7.13
C ARG A 6 0.98 3.50 5.81
N LEU A 7 0.51 2.81 4.77
CA LEU A 7 0.36 3.41 3.44
C LEU A 7 -0.48 4.68 3.48
N TRP A 8 -1.60 4.63 4.21
CA TRP A 8 -2.54 5.75 4.23
C TRP A 8 -1.93 7.00 4.88
N GLY A 9 -1.17 6.83 5.94
CA GLY A 9 -0.45 7.93 6.59
C GLY A 9 0.64 8.50 5.70
N THR A 10 1.37 7.63 5.02
CA THR A 10 2.44 8.05 4.09
C THR A 10 1.86 8.83 2.93
N MET A 11 0.74 8.36 2.36
CA MET A 11 0.05 9.07 1.29
C MET A 11 -0.39 10.46 1.75
N LYS A 12 -0.97 10.53 2.93
CA LYS A 12 -1.43 11.80 3.48
C LYS A 12 -0.27 12.78 3.64
N SER A 13 0.87 12.31 4.14
CA SER A 13 2.05 13.15 4.32
C SER A 13 2.64 13.64 3.00
N ARG A 14 2.40 12.92 1.90
CA ARG A 14 2.87 13.29 0.56
C ARG A 14 1.83 14.06 -0.25
N GLY A 15 0.62 14.24 0.29
CA GLY A 15 -0.45 14.91 -0.43
C GLY A 15 -1.02 14.08 -1.58
N ILE A 16 -0.92 12.76 -1.50
CA ILE A 16 -1.40 11.83 -2.53
C ILE A 16 -2.69 11.20 -2.06
N THR A 17 -3.74 11.23 -2.90
CA THR A 17 -5.03 10.62 -2.58
C THR A 17 -5.18 9.29 -3.29
N GLN A 18 -6.13 8.44 -2.82
CA GLN A 18 -6.43 7.20 -3.51
C GLN A 18 -6.93 7.46 -4.92
N TYR A 19 -7.73 8.51 -5.09
CA TYR A 19 -8.22 8.92 -6.41
C TYR A 19 -7.07 9.20 -7.37
N SER A 20 -6.06 9.95 -6.91
CA SER A 20 -4.92 10.30 -7.77
C SER A 20 -4.05 9.09 -8.11
N LEU A 21 -4.06 8.04 -7.29
CA LEU A 21 -3.30 6.84 -7.60
C LEU A 21 -3.75 6.21 -8.92
N TYR A 22 -5.06 6.12 -9.16
CA TYR A 22 -5.52 5.51 -10.41
C TYR A 22 -5.76 6.51 -11.52
N THR A 23 -5.98 7.80 -11.24
CA THR A 23 -6.17 8.80 -12.29
C THR A 23 -4.86 9.40 -12.81
N CYS A 24 -3.90 9.60 -11.92
CA CYS A 24 -2.63 10.27 -12.24
C CYS A 24 -1.44 9.34 -12.31
N HIS A 25 -1.46 8.25 -11.55
CA HIS A 25 -0.31 7.36 -11.40
C HIS A 25 -0.53 5.96 -11.97
N ASN A 26 -1.67 5.74 -12.57
CA ASN A 26 -1.98 4.50 -13.29
C ASN A 26 -1.89 3.25 -12.39
N VAL A 27 -2.30 3.37 -11.14
CA VAL A 27 -2.40 2.23 -10.23
C VAL A 27 -3.78 1.59 -10.41
N ASN A 28 -3.82 0.28 -10.56
CA ASN A 28 -5.06 -0.45 -10.79
C ASN A 28 -5.98 -0.34 -9.58
N ARG A 29 -7.26 -0.02 -9.81
CA ARG A 29 -8.26 0.12 -8.73
C ARG A 29 -8.42 -1.16 -7.91
N SER A 30 -8.32 -2.32 -8.54
CA SER A 30 -8.46 -3.59 -7.84
C SER A 30 -7.34 -3.78 -6.82
N GLN A 31 -6.13 -3.32 -7.14
CA GLN A 31 -5.00 -3.36 -6.21
C GLN A 31 -5.22 -2.40 -5.04
N ILE A 32 -5.75 -1.21 -5.30
CA ILE A 32 -6.08 -0.24 -4.26
C ILE A 32 -7.14 -0.82 -3.30
N ASN A 33 -8.14 -1.48 -3.84
CA ASN A 33 -9.19 -2.12 -3.05
C ASN A 33 -8.59 -3.21 -2.15
N ARG A 34 -7.67 -4.01 -2.68
CA ARG A 34 -6.99 -5.04 -1.90
C ARG A 34 -6.15 -4.44 -0.78
N LEU A 35 -5.48 -3.33 -1.05
CA LEU A 35 -4.71 -2.61 -0.03
C LEU A 35 -5.61 -2.15 1.13
N ARG A 36 -6.81 -1.67 0.82
CA ARG A 36 -7.77 -1.22 1.84
C ARG A 36 -8.24 -2.36 2.75
N HIS A 37 -8.27 -3.58 2.23
CA HIS A 37 -8.77 -4.74 2.97
C HIS A 37 -7.65 -5.65 3.46
N ASN A 38 -6.40 -5.20 3.35
CA ASN A 38 -5.22 -5.97 3.76
C ASN A 38 -5.14 -7.33 3.07
N LEU A 39 -5.54 -7.36 1.81
CA LEU A 39 -5.47 -8.55 0.97
C LEU A 39 -4.16 -8.57 0.21
N ASN A 40 -3.85 -9.73 -0.37
CA ASN A 40 -2.63 -9.90 -1.14
C ASN A 40 -2.62 -8.97 -2.36
N VAL A 41 -1.48 -8.29 -2.57
CA VAL A 41 -1.27 -7.45 -3.76
C VAL A 41 0.00 -7.89 -4.45
N GLU A 42 0.13 -7.49 -5.71
CA GLU A 42 1.34 -7.78 -6.47
C GLU A 42 2.53 -7.00 -5.92
N VAL A 43 3.69 -7.64 -5.86
CA VAL A 43 4.92 -6.97 -5.45
C VAL A 43 5.21 -5.77 -6.36
N ASN A 44 4.85 -5.89 -7.64
CA ASN A 44 5.00 -4.80 -8.60
C ASN A 44 4.19 -3.57 -8.20
N THR A 45 3.02 -3.77 -7.58
CA THR A 45 2.21 -2.67 -7.06
C THR A 45 2.94 -1.96 -5.91
N ILE A 46 3.57 -2.72 -5.03
CA ILE A 46 4.36 -2.15 -3.93
C ILE A 46 5.53 -1.33 -4.48
N ASP A 47 6.23 -1.86 -5.47
CA ASP A 47 7.33 -1.15 -6.13
C ASP A 47 6.85 0.18 -6.71
N LYS A 48 5.72 0.16 -7.41
CA LYS A 48 5.14 1.35 -8.01
C LYS A 48 4.78 2.40 -6.94
N LEU A 49 4.19 1.95 -5.83
CA LEU A 49 3.83 2.86 -4.73
C LEU A 49 5.06 3.49 -4.11
N CYS A 50 6.13 2.73 -3.93
CA CYS A 50 7.38 3.28 -3.41
C CYS A 50 7.92 4.38 -4.31
N ASN A 51 7.85 4.18 -5.62
CA ASN A 51 8.28 5.19 -6.58
C ASN A 51 7.40 6.44 -6.54
N ILE A 52 6.08 6.26 -6.50
CA ILE A 52 5.13 7.36 -6.48
C ILE A 52 5.28 8.21 -5.22
N LEU A 53 5.41 7.54 -4.08
CA LEU A 53 5.46 8.21 -2.78
C LEU A 53 6.87 8.57 -2.35
N ASN A 54 7.87 8.13 -3.10
CA ASN A 54 9.28 8.31 -2.75
C ASN A 54 9.53 7.86 -1.32
N CYS A 55 9.15 6.60 -1.05
CA CYS A 55 9.24 6.02 0.29
C CYS A 55 9.79 4.61 0.23
N ARG A 56 9.95 4.00 1.37
CA ARG A 56 10.45 2.63 1.51
C ARG A 56 9.28 1.67 1.72
N VAL A 57 9.54 0.37 1.55
CA VAL A 57 8.52 -0.66 1.72
C VAL A 57 7.90 -0.60 3.12
N GLU A 58 8.72 -0.36 4.13
CA GLU A 58 8.25 -0.29 5.52
C GLU A 58 7.33 0.91 5.80
N ASP A 59 7.29 1.88 4.89
CA ASP A 59 6.35 3.01 4.98
C ASP A 59 4.99 2.66 4.39
N ILE A 60 4.86 1.48 3.78
CA ILE A 60 3.65 1.03 3.11
C ILE A 60 3.02 -0.13 3.86
N MET A 61 3.82 -1.11 4.26
CA MET A 61 3.32 -2.36 4.81
C MET A 61 4.10 -2.77 6.03
N GLU A 62 3.45 -3.59 6.86
CA GLU A 62 4.03 -4.05 8.10
C GLU A 62 3.58 -5.48 8.36
N HIS A 63 4.49 -6.29 8.88
CA HIS A 63 4.17 -7.66 9.28
C HIS A 63 3.80 -7.71 10.74
N PHE A 64 2.72 -8.39 11.04
CA PHE A 64 2.29 -8.70 12.40
C PHE A 64 2.36 -10.20 12.62
N GLN A 65 2.94 -10.60 13.75
CA GLN A 65 3.04 -12.01 14.09
C GLN A 65 1.64 -12.58 14.34
N ASP A 66 1.33 -13.71 13.71
CA ASP A 66 0.04 -14.36 13.91
C ASP A 66 0.05 -15.16 15.22
N ASP A 67 -1.03 -15.03 16.00
CA ASP A 67 -1.13 -15.71 17.30
C ASP A 67 -1.20 -17.22 17.16
N ASN A 68 -1.65 -17.72 16.02
CA ASN A 68 -1.84 -19.15 15.76
C ASN A 68 -0.78 -19.74 14.83
N SER A 69 0.39 -19.12 14.77
CA SER A 69 1.45 -19.61 13.89
C SER A 69 2.14 -20.83 14.50
N PHE A 70 1.44 -21.93 14.54
CA PHE A 70 1.86 -23.21 15.14
C PHE A 70 2.12 -23.11 16.63
#